data_cd19c9b9adee200a4caf5d520ba81a7f
#
_entry.id   cd19c9b9adee200a4caf5d520ba81a7f
#
_cell.length_a   1.000
_cell.length_b   1.000
_cell.length_c   1.000
_cell.angle_alpha   90.00
_cell.angle_beta   90.00
_cell.angle_gamma   90.00
#
_symmetry.space_group_name_H-M   'P 1'
#
loop_
_entity.id
_entity.type
_entity.pdbx_description
1 polymer ?
#
loop_
_entity_poly.entity_id
_entity_poly.type
_entity_poly.pdbx_seq_one_letter_code
_entity_poly.pdbx_strand_id
1 'polypeptide(L)'
;MNNIMTKSTKTGITKALVFVALLLGALFAGFPVLWMLSSSLKSNTEIFAYPPRLISESFSLDAYRAVLTNPEQLRFFFNSYLISTMVTIFTLIVGILGGYSFSRYKFKFKSHLNVIIIGVQAVPPITLMIPYFGLIVALKLYNTYWALILTYMIFTLPYAIIMMTGYFNTLPKALDEAVMMDGGSRFVALWRVLIPISVPGLVSTGIYTFMLAWNEFLFALTLTKTMNMRTVPVGIALLMGQHSYEWNDMMAMSVLGCLPVLLLYLFFQRYFIAGMTAGSVKG
;
A
#
# COMPACT_ATOMS: atom_id res chain seq x y z
N MET A 1 31.64 48.00 -4.98
CA MET A 1 31.76 46.83 -5.89
C MET A 1 31.74 45.46 -5.21
N ASN A 2 31.36 45.33 -3.93
CA ASN A 2 31.50 44.05 -3.16
C ASN A 2 30.24 43.24 -2.91
N ASN A 3 29.08 43.57 -3.51
CA ASN A 3 27.81 42.90 -3.15
C ASN A 3 27.19 41.97 -4.24
N ILE A 4 27.78 41.92 -5.44
CA ILE A 4 27.21 41.12 -6.55
C ILE A 4 27.82 39.71 -6.58
N MET A 5 29.10 39.58 -6.18
CA MET A 5 29.75 38.25 -6.09
C MET A 5 29.22 37.36 -4.95
N THR A 6 28.65 37.93 -3.89
CA THR A 6 28.17 37.16 -2.73
C THR A 6 26.85 36.42 -2.96
N LYS A 7 25.99 36.88 -3.88
CA LYS A 7 24.67 36.27 -4.10
C LYS A 7 24.75 34.97 -4.94
N SER A 8 25.60 34.97 -5.98
CA SER A 8 25.83 33.77 -6.83
C SER A 8 26.56 32.66 -6.08
N THR A 9 27.57 33.01 -5.27
CA THR A 9 28.36 32.08 -4.47
C THR A 9 27.50 31.45 -3.35
N LYS A 10 26.66 32.25 -2.67
CA LYS A 10 25.71 31.77 -1.66
C LYS A 10 24.72 30.78 -2.28
N THR A 11 24.20 31.06 -3.48
CA THR A 11 23.27 30.16 -4.19
C THR A 11 23.95 28.85 -4.58
N GLY A 12 25.22 28.87 -4.98
CA GLY A 12 26.02 27.68 -5.29
C GLY A 12 26.25 26.80 -4.06
N ILE A 13 26.67 27.41 -2.94
CA ILE A 13 26.90 26.68 -1.68
C ILE A 13 25.58 26.07 -1.16
N THR A 14 24.49 26.82 -1.20
CA THR A 14 23.17 26.29 -0.77
C THR A 14 22.72 25.09 -1.61
N LYS A 15 22.90 25.15 -2.95
CA LYS A 15 22.59 24.02 -3.84
C LYS A 15 23.47 22.79 -3.53
N ALA A 16 24.76 23.01 -3.30
CA ALA A 16 25.67 21.94 -2.92
C ALA A 16 25.29 21.30 -1.58
N LEU A 17 24.97 22.11 -0.56
CA LEU A 17 24.51 21.61 0.74
C LEU A 17 23.19 20.82 0.63
N VAL A 18 22.23 21.32 -0.15
CA VAL A 18 20.97 20.60 -0.42
C VAL A 18 21.23 19.27 -1.13
N PHE A 19 22.11 19.28 -2.14
CA PHE A 19 22.47 18.04 -2.85
C PHE A 19 23.12 17.02 -1.92
N VAL A 20 24.09 17.44 -1.10
CA VAL A 20 24.75 16.57 -0.10
C VAL A 20 23.74 16.05 0.91
N ALA A 21 22.84 16.88 1.43
CA ALA A 21 21.81 16.47 2.36
C ALA A 21 20.85 15.43 1.74
N LEU A 22 20.44 15.66 0.48
CA LEU A 22 19.61 14.71 -0.27
C LEU A 22 20.34 13.39 -0.53
N LEU A 23 21.62 13.43 -0.88
CA LEU A 23 22.44 12.24 -1.09
C LEU A 23 22.60 11.43 0.19
N LEU A 24 22.92 12.09 1.31
CA LEU A 24 23.04 11.43 2.62
C LEU A 24 21.70 10.83 3.06
N GLY A 25 20.60 11.56 2.86
CA GLY A 25 19.24 11.05 3.12
C GLY A 25 18.91 9.82 2.27
N ALA A 26 19.24 9.86 0.98
CA ALA A 26 19.02 8.74 0.06
C ALA A 26 19.87 7.50 0.43
N LEU A 27 21.15 7.71 0.79
CA LEU A 27 22.04 6.64 1.25
C LEU A 27 21.54 6.03 2.56
N PHE A 28 21.13 6.87 3.52
CA PHE A 28 20.57 6.41 4.81
C PHE A 28 19.28 5.60 4.62
N ALA A 29 18.33 6.12 3.81
CA ALA A 29 17.06 5.43 3.54
C ALA A 29 17.24 4.17 2.68
N GLY A 30 18.20 4.18 1.76
CA GLY A 30 18.50 3.05 0.87
C GLY A 30 19.32 1.94 1.53
N PHE A 31 20.09 2.26 2.58
CA PHE A 31 21.01 1.30 3.21
C PHE A 31 20.32 0.00 3.68
N PRO A 32 19.17 0.03 4.39
CA PRO A 32 18.49 -1.20 4.78
C PRO A 32 18.08 -2.08 3.58
N VAL A 33 17.64 -1.47 2.48
CA VAL A 33 17.26 -2.19 1.26
C VAL A 33 18.48 -2.80 0.58
N LEU A 34 19.58 -2.05 0.51
CA LEU A 34 20.86 -2.56 -0.02
C LEU A 34 21.40 -3.70 0.83
N TRP A 35 21.28 -3.60 2.16
CA TRP A 35 21.67 -4.67 3.08
C TRP A 35 20.82 -5.92 2.89
N MET A 36 19.52 -5.77 2.79
CA MET A 36 18.57 -6.87 2.52
C MET A 36 18.90 -7.56 1.19
N LEU A 37 19.14 -6.78 0.12
CA LEU A 37 19.54 -7.29 -1.19
C LEU A 37 20.90 -8.00 -1.10
N SER A 38 21.87 -7.42 -0.44
CA SER A 38 23.19 -8.04 -0.22
C SER A 38 23.05 -9.37 0.54
N SER A 39 22.27 -9.39 1.62
CA SER A 39 22.08 -10.58 2.45
C SER A 39 21.34 -11.70 1.72
N SER A 40 20.44 -11.37 0.80
CA SER A 40 19.72 -12.36 -0.02
C SER A 40 20.63 -13.08 -1.04
N LEU A 41 21.83 -12.54 -1.29
CA LEU A 41 22.81 -13.09 -2.23
C LEU A 41 23.98 -13.80 -1.53
N LYS A 42 23.90 -13.96 -0.19
CA LYS A 42 24.91 -14.62 0.64
C LYS A 42 24.43 -15.99 1.12
N SER A 43 25.38 -16.83 1.50
CA SER A 43 25.09 -18.02 2.28
C SER A 43 24.72 -17.66 3.72
N ASN A 44 23.96 -18.52 4.42
CA ASN A 44 23.63 -18.31 5.83
C ASN A 44 24.88 -18.14 6.69
N THR A 45 25.98 -18.82 6.41
CA THR A 45 27.24 -18.70 7.15
C THR A 45 27.90 -17.33 6.94
N GLU A 46 27.83 -16.78 5.73
CA GLU A 46 28.42 -15.47 5.40
C GLU A 46 27.61 -14.31 5.99
N ILE A 47 26.30 -14.45 6.15
CA ILE A 47 25.45 -13.42 6.78
C ILE A 47 25.91 -13.11 8.20
N PHE A 48 26.39 -14.12 8.92
CA PHE A 48 26.88 -14.00 10.30
C PHE A 48 28.41 -13.84 10.42
N ALA A 49 29.11 -13.68 9.30
CA ALA A 49 30.55 -13.45 9.31
C ALA A 49 30.92 -12.14 10.01
N TYR A 50 32.00 -12.18 10.78
CA TYR A 50 32.56 -10.99 11.43
C TYR A 50 33.96 -10.68 10.89
N PRO A 51 34.25 -9.46 10.46
CA PRO A 51 33.35 -8.30 10.37
C PRO A 51 32.29 -8.46 9.27
N PRO A 52 31.09 -7.81 9.45
CA PRO A 52 30.02 -7.91 8.47
C PRO A 52 30.43 -7.24 7.16
N ARG A 53 30.14 -7.89 6.03
CA ARG A 53 30.52 -7.41 4.69
C ARG A 53 29.28 -7.00 3.91
N LEU A 54 29.34 -5.89 3.19
CA LEU A 54 28.26 -5.48 2.31
C LEU A 54 28.25 -6.28 1.01
N ILE A 55 29.42 -6.56 0.44
CA ILE A 55 29.59 -7.31 -0.80
C ILE A 55 29.92 -8.76 -0.45
N SER A 56 29.17 -9.69 -1.03
CA SER A 56 29.40 -11.14 -0.84
C SER A 56 30.70 -11.60 -1.49
N GLU A 57 31.43 -12.48 -0.83
CA GLU A 57 32.55 -13.21 -1.41
C GLU A 57 32.09 -14.45 -2.20
N SER A 58 30.92 -14.99 -1.81
CA SER A 58 30.30 -16.14 -2.46
C SER A 58 28.91 -15.77 -2.97
N PHE A 59 28.85 -15.06 -4.11
CA PHE A 59 27.58 -14.71 -4.73
C PHE A 59 26.78 -15.96 -5.09
N SER A 60 25.58 -16.07 -4.54
CA SER A 60 24.65 -17.17 -4.85
C SER A 60 23.23 -16.65 -5.09
N LEU A 61 22.55 -17.28 -6.04
CA LEU A 61 21.11 -17.12 -6.29
C LEU A 61 20.29 -18.29 -5.72
N ASP A 62 20.89 -19.14 -4.90
CA ASP A 62 20.23 -20.35 -4.39
C ASP A 62 19.00 -20.02 -3.54
N ALA A 63 19.05 -18.96 -2.74
CA ALA A 63 17.90 -18.45 -1.99
C ALA A 63 16.73 -18.07 -2.91
N TYR A 64 17.01 -17.33 -3.99
CA TYR A 64 15.98 -16.99 -4.98
C TYR A 64 15.43 -18.22 -5.69
N ARG A 65 16.30 -19.18 -6.03
CA ARG A 65 15.88 -20.45 -6.62
C ARG A 65 14.99 -21.22 -5.63
N ALA A 66 15.38 -21.32 -4.37
CA ALA A 66 14.59 -21.98 -3.32
C ALA A 66 13.19 -21.36 -3.22
N VAL A 67 13.11 -20.04 -3.13
CA VAL A 67 11.81 -19.32 -3.07
C VAL A 67 10.97 -19.56 -4.32
N LEU A 68 11.56 -19.43 -5.52
CA LEU A 68 10.82 -19.49 -6.79
C LEU A 68 10.49 -20.91 -7.25
N THR A 69 11.10 -21.95 -6.67
CA THR A 69 10.78 -23.35 -6.97
C THR A 69 9.94 -24.03 -5.89
N ASN A 70 9.78 -23.40 -4.71
CA ASN A 70 8.97 -23.95 -3.63
C ASN A 70 7.47 -23.63 -3.88
N PRO A 71 6.62 -24.67 -4.07
CA PRO A 71 5.20 -24.46 -4.33
C PRO A 71 4.45 -23.73 -3.21
N GLU A 72 4.85 -23.89 -1.94
CA GLU A 72 4.24 -23.20 -0.81
C GLU A 72 4.54 -21.70 -0.84
N GLN A 73 5.79 -21.33 -1.12
CA GLN A 73 6.18 -19.92 -1.19
C GLN A 73 5.54 -19.22 -2.39
N LEU A 74 5.48 -19.88 -3.54
CA LEU A 74 4.72 -19.38 -4.70
C LEU A 74 3.23 -19.19 -4.36
N ARG A 75 2.67 -20.08 -3.55
CA ARG A 75 1.28 -19.97 -3.08
C ARG A 75 1.08 -18.72 -2.20
N PHE A 76 2.04 -18.36 -1.34
CA PHE A 76 1.97 -17.14 -0.55
C PHE A 76 1.91 -15.88 -1.43
N PHE A 77 2.73 -15.83 -2.49
CA PHE A 77 2.67 -14.74 -3.47
C PHE A 77 1.32 -14.68 -4.18
N PHE A 78 0.83 -15.81 -4.68
CA PHE A 78 -0.49 -15.89 -5.31
C PHE A 78 -1.59 -15.38 -4.38
N ASN A 79 -1.60 -15.83 -3.12
CA ASN A 79 -2.59 -15.43 -2.13
C ASN A 79 -2.53 -13.92 -1.87
N SER A 80 -1.33 -13.36 -1.66
CA SER A 80 -1.16 -11.93 -1.43
C SER A 80 -1.65 -11.11 -2.62
N TYR A 81 -1.30 -11.49 -3.85
CA TYR A 81 -1.79 -10.82 -5.06
C TYR A 81 -3.30 -10.90 -5.18
N LEU A 82 -3.88 -12.08 -5.02
CA LEU A 82 -5.31 -12.29 -5.11
C LEU A 82 -6.07 -11.43 -4.09
N ILE A 83 -5.67 -11.55 -2.81
CA ILE A 83 -6.35 -10.86 -1.71
C ILE A 83 -6.21 -9.35 -1.87
N SER A 84 -5.00 -8.83 -2.08
CA SER A 84 -4.77 -7.39 -2.19
C SER A 84 -5.48 -6.79 -3.41
N THR A 85 -5.52 -7.51 -4.53
CA THR A 85 -6.25 -7.08 -5.73
C THR A 85 -7.75 -7.07 -5.49
N MET A 86 -8.31 -8.12 -4.90
CA MET A 86 -9.76 -8.19 -4.61
C MET A 86 -10.18 -7.13 -3.60
N VAL A 87 -9.41 -6.94 -2.53
CA VAL A 87 -9.64 -5.84 -1.56
C VAL A 87 -9.62 -4.49 -2.27
N THR A 88 -8.64 -4.25 -3.15
CA THR A 88 -8.53 -2.99 -3.88
C THR A 88 -9.74 -2.75 -4.79
N ILE A 89 -10.15 -3.76 -5.56
CA ILE A 89 -11.30 -3.66 -6.46
C ILE A 89 -12.58 -3.37 -5.67
N PHE A 90 -12.89 -4.15 -4.65
CA PHE A 90 -14.10 -3.97 -3.85
C PHE A 90 -14.09 -2.65 -3.09
N THR A 91 -12.95 -2.27 -2.51
CA THR A 91 -12.78 -0.99 -1.83
C THR A 91 -12.97 0.19 -2.77
N LEU A 92 -12.43 0.13 -4.00
CA LEU A 92 -12.61 1.19 -4.99
C LEU A 92 -14.07 1.30 -5.44
N ILE A 93 -14.73 0.17 -5.71
CA ILE A 93 -16.16 0.19 -6.10
C ILE A 93 -17.00 0.89 -5.04
N VAL A 94 -16.87 0.46 -3.78
CA VAL A 94 -17.63 1.05 -2.66
C VAL A 94 -17.16 2.47 -2.36
N GLY A 95 -15.86 2.73 -2.44
CA GLY A 95 -15.25 4.05 -2.26
C GLY A 95 -15.71 5.08 -3.28
N ILE A 96 -15.84 4.69 -4.56
CA ILE A 96 -16.40 5.54 -5.63
C ILE A 96 -17.85 5.88 -5.33
N LEU A 97 -18.69 4.88 -5.07
CA LEU A 97 -20.12 5.07 -4.82
C LEU A 97 -20.36 5.88 -3.53
N GLY A 98 -19.64 5.55 -2.46
CA GLY A 98 -19.67 6.28 -1.20
C GLY A 98 -19.17 7.71 -1.36
N GLY A 99 -17.98 7.88 -1.94
CA GLY A 99 -17.38 9.20 -2.18
C GLY A 99 -18.24 10.11 -3.04
N TYR A 100 -18.84 9.57 -4.12
CA TYR A 100 -19.81 10.31 -4.92
C TYR A 100 -21.04 10.73 -4.13
N SER A 101 -21.59 9.81 -3.33
CA SER A 101 -22.75 10.09 -2.47
C SER A 101 -22.43 11.18 -1.45
N PHE A 102 -21.30 11.08 -0.77
CA PHE A 102 -20.84 12.10 0.19
C PHE A 102 -20.49 13.44 -0.49
N SER A 103 -20.05 13.45 -1.73
CA SER A 103 -19.75 14.69 -2.45
C SER A 103 -21.00 15.40 -2.97
N ARG A 104 -21.94 14.66 -3.59
CA ARG A 104 -23.03 15.24 -4.40
C ARG A 104 -24.37 15.33 -3.69
N TYR A 105 -24.65 14.43 -2.73
CA TYR A 105 -25.96 14.41 -2.08
C TYR A 105 -25.94 15.07 -0.70
N LYS A 106 -27.10 15.65 -0.35
CA LYS A 106 -27.41 16.09 1.00
C LYS A 106 -28.40 15.10 1.60
N PHE A 107 -28.06 14.44 2.69
CA PHE A 107 -28.95 13.51 3.41
C PHE A 107 -28.79 13.65 4.92
N LYS A 108 -29.87 13.28 5.65
CA LYS A 108 -30.07 13.61 7.07
C LYS A 108 -28.93 13.20 8.01
N PHE A 109 -28.30 12.05 7.79
CA PHE A 109 -27.26 11.49 8.68
C PHE A 109 -25.84 11.60 8.12
N LYS A 110 -25.61 12.42 7.08
CA LYS A 110 -24.30 12.56 6.42
C LYS A 110 -23.16 12.89 7.40
N SER A 111 -23.39 13.85 8.31
CA SER A 111 -22.38 14.26 9.31
C SER A 111 -22.05 13.13 10.28
N HIS A 112 -23.07 12.42 10.78
CA HIS A 112 -22.88 11.30 11.70
C HIS A 112 -22.12 10.14 11.04
N LEU A 113 -22.49 9.78 9.81
CA LEU A 113 -21.77 8.76 9.05
C LEU A 113 -20.31 9.16 8.80
N ASN A 114 -20.05 10.43 8.51
CA ASN A 114 -18.68 10.91 8.34
C ASN A 114 -17.85 10.77 9.62
N VAL A 115 -18.45 11.11 10.78
CA VAL A 115 -17.81 10.91 12.09
C VAL A 115 -17.53 9.42 12.35
N ILE A 116 -18.46 8.53 12.03
CA ILE A 116 -18.27 7.08 12.18
C ILE A 116 -17.13 6.59 11.27
N ILE A 117 -17.11 7.00 9.99
CA ILE A 117 -16.08 6.63 9.02
C ILE A 117 -14.68 7.05 9.52
N ILE A 118 -14.55 8.28 10.02
CA ILE A 118 -13.31 8.80 10.58
C ILE A 118 -12.98 8.06 11.89
N GLY A 119 -13.97 7.84 12.75
CA GLY A 119 -13.81 7.17 14.04
C GLY A 119 -13.27 5.74 13.94
N VAL A 120 -13.69 4.99 12.92
CA VAL A 120 -13.19 3.64 12.67
C VAL A 120 -11.67 3.64 12.44
N GLN A 121 -11.12 4.68 11.78
CA GLN A 121 -9.68 4.79 11.54
C GLN A 121 -8.87 5.10 12.82
N ALA A 122 -9.51 5.67 13.84
CA ALA A 122 -8.85 5.99 15.11
C ALA A 122 -8.65 4.77 16.01
N VAL A 123 -9.38 3.67 15.75
CA VAL A 123 -9.27 2.44 16.54
C VAL A 123 -8.07 1.62 16.06
N PRO A 124 -7.10 1.33 16.94
CA PRO A 124 -5.98 0.46 16.56
C PRO A 124 -6.47 -0.93 16.13
N PRO A 125 -6.09 -1.44 14.95
CA PRO A 125 -6.58 -2.72 14.42
C PRO A 125 -6.41 -3.90 15.39
N ILE A 126 -5.30 -3.91 16.14
CA ILE A 126 -4.97 -4.98 17.07
C ILE A 126 -6.01 -5.14 18.20
N THR A 127 -6.65 -4.06 18.63
CA THR A 127 -7.67 -4.10 19.70
C THR A 127 -8.93 -4.81 19.26
N LEU A 128 -9.18 -4.82 17.94
CA LEU A 128 -10.33 -5.48 17.33
C LEU A 128 -10.09 -6.95 17.01
N MET A 129 -8.87 -7.45 17.17
CA MET A 129 -8.49 -8.80 16.72
C MET A 129 -9.33 -9.90 17.37
N ILE A 130 -9.49 -9.87 18.70
CA ILE A 130 -10.23 -10.91 19.44
C ILE A 130 -11.72 -10.94 19.06
N PRO A 131 -12.48 -9.83 19.17
CA PRO A 131 -13.90 -9.85 18.81
C PRO A 131 -14.08 -10.14 17.31
N TYR A 132 -13.16 -9.71 16.48
CA TYR A 132 -13.22 -9.96 15.04
C TYR A 132 -12.99 -11.42 14.69
N PHE A 133 -12.01 -12.06 15.33
CA PHE A 133 -11.77 -13.50 15.20
C PHE A 133 -13.04 -14.30 15.56
N GLY A 134 -13.68 -13.97 16.69
CA GLY A 134 -14.93 -14.60 17.09
C GLY A 134 -16.04 -14.44 16.05
N LEU A 135 -16.19 -13.24 15.45
CA LEU A 135 -17.14 -12.99 14.38
C LEU A 135 -16.86 -13.83 13.13
N ILE A 136 -15.62 -13.87 12.68
CA ILE A 136 -15.20 -14.63 11.48
C ILE A 136 -15.43 -16.13 11.68
N VAL A 137 -15.17 -16.66 12.88
CA VAL A 137 -15.45 -18.06 13.21
C VAL A 137 -16.96 -18.32 13.24
N ALA A 138 -17.75 -17.44 13.84
CA ALA A 138 -19.22 -17.57 13.88
C ALA A 138 -19.85 -17.56 12.48
N LEU A 139 -19.28 -16.76 11.56
CA LEU A 139 -19.68 -16.70 10.15
C LEU A 139 -19.14 -17.88 9.31
N LYS A 140 -18.37 -18.80 9.90
CA LYS A 140 -17.71 -19.94 9.22
C LYS A 140 -16.77 -19.53 8.09
N LEU A 141 -16.17 -18.34 8.19
CA LEU A 141 -15.23 -17.80 7.20
C LEU A 141 -13.76 -18.05 7.58
N TYR A 142 -13.48 -18.59 8.77
CA TYR A 142 -12.12 -18.87 9.22
C TYR A 142 -11.34 -19.74 8.22
N ASN A 143 -10.10 -19.38 7.96
CA ASN A 143 -9.22 -20.03 6.99
C ASN A 143 -9.74 -19.98 5.55
N THR A 144 -10.34 -18.85 5.15
CA THR A 144 -10.79 -18.58 3.78
C THR A 144 -10.27 -17.24 3.28
N TYR A 145 -10.23 -17.03 1.96
CA TYR A 145 -9.91 -15.73 1.38
C TYR A 145 -10.90 -14.64 1.79
N TRP A 146 -12.17 -14.98 1.93
CA TRP A 146 -13.21 -14.03 2.35
C TRP A 146 -12.98 -13.47 3.76
N ALA A 147 -12.39 -14.27 4.67
CA ALA A 147 -12.00 -13.77 5.99
C ALA A 147 -11.04 -12.59 5.86
N LEU A 148 -10.02 -12.70 5.02
CA LEU A 148 -9.03 -11.66 4.81
C LEU A 148 -9.58 -10.48 3.99
N ILE A 149 -10.30 -10.77 2.89
CA ILE A 149 -10.86 -9.73 2.03
C ILE A 149 -11.80 -8.81 2.83
N LEU A 150 -12.76 -9.39 3.56
CA LEU A 150 -13.73 -8.61 4.34
C LEU A 150 -13.05 -7.86 5.49
N THR A 151 -12.08 -8.48 6.15
CA THR A 151 -11.32 -7.83 7.23
C THR A 151 -10.54 -6.61 6.72
N TYR A 152 -9.80 -6.77 5.62
CA TYR A 152 -8.99 -5.68 5.08
C TYR A 152 -9.84 -4.54 4.54
N MET A 153 -11.03 -4.84 4.00
CA MET A 153 -11.98 -3.81 3.57
C MET A 153 -12.43 -2.90 4.72
N ILE A 154 -12.54 -3.41 5.96
CA ILE A 154 -12.93 -2.56 7.11
C ILE A 154 -11.94 -1.42 7.32
N PHE A 155 -10.65 -1.66 7.09
CA PHE A 155 -9.61 -0.65 7.27
C PHE A 155 -9.41 0.21 6.02
N THR A 156 -9.66 -0.33 4.84
CA THR A 156 -9.42 0.37 3.58
C THR A 156 -10.60 1.20 3.10
N LEU A 157 -11.83 0.78 3.37
CA LEU A 157 -13.06 1.49 2.95
C LEU A 157 -13.16 2.92 3.49
N PRO A 158 -12.95 3.19 4.79
CA PRO A 158 -13.01 4.55 5.32
C PRO A 158 -12.06 5.49 4.57
N TYR A 159 -10.82 5.05 4.37
CA TYR A 159 -9.84 5.81 3.61
C TYR A 159 -10.31 6.09 2.18
N ALA A 160 -10.77 5.06 1.46
CA ALA A 160 -11.21 5.20 0.09
C ALA A 160 -12.40 6.16 -0.05
N ILE A 161 -13.39 6.08 0.85
CA ILE A 161 -14.55 6.98 0.86
C ILE A 161 -14.10 8.42 1.09
N ILE A 162 -13.21 8.67 2.06
CA ILE A 162 -12.70 10.01 2.36
C ILE A 162 -11.93 10.58 1.17
N MET A 163 -11.00 9.81 0.60
CA MET A 163 -10.18 10.23 -0.53
C MET A 163 -11.04 10.52 -1.76
N MET A 164 -11.97 9.63 -2.10
CA MET A 164 -12.85 9.84 -3.24
C MET A 164 -13.85 11.00 -3.02
N THR A 165 -14.35 11.19 -1.79
CA THR A 165 -15.15 12.35 -1.45
C THR A 165 -14.37 13.65 -1.67
N GLY A 166 -13.14 13.70 -1.16
CA GLY A 166 -12.24 14.84 -1.34
C GLY A 166 -12.01 15.13 -2.82
N TYR A 167 -11.68 14.11 -3.59
CA TYR A 167 -11.44 14.25 -5.03
C TYR A 167 -12.67 14.73 -5.79
N PHE A 168 -13.85 14.12 -5.58
CA PHE A 168 -15.08 14.55 -6.24
C PHE A 168 -15.50 15.96 -5.82
N ASN A 169 -15.14 16.43 -4.63
CA ASN A 169 -15.40 17.81 -4.21
C ASN A 169 -14.57 18.85 -4.98
N THR A 170 -13.42 18.45 -5.56
CA THR A 170 -12.63 19.35 -6.43
C THR A 170 -13.24 19.52 -7.83
N LEU A 171 -14.14 18.62 -8.22
CA LEU A 171 -14.78 18.66 -9.54
C LEU A 171 -16.04 19.53 -9.52
N PRO A 172 -16.22 20.46 -10.49
CA PRO A 172 -17.41 21.29 -10.59
C PRO A 172 -18.70 20.46 -10.68
N LYS A 173 -19.73 20.85 -9.93
CA LYS A 173 -21.06 20.20 -9.99
C LYS A 173 -21.73 20.36 -11.36
N ALA A 174 -21.38 21.41 -12.10
CA ALA A 174 -21.86 21.68 -13.45
C ALA A 174 -21.60 20.49 -14.41
N LEU A 175 -20.60 19.63 -14.14
CA LEU A 175 -20.36 18.42 -14.93
C LEU A 175 -21.52 17.41 -14.78
N ASP A 176 -22.03 17.22 -13.57
CA ASP A 176 -23.20 16.37 -13.33
C ASP A 176 -24.46 16.96 -13.95
N GLU A 177 -24.63 18.30 -13.83
CA GLU A 177 -25.78 19.05 -14.33
C GLU A 177 -25.84 19.02 -15.85
N ALA A 178 -24.71 19.18 -16.54
CA ALA A 178 -24.63 19.10 -18.00
C ALA A 178 -25.14 17.74 -18.53
N VAL A 179 -24.66 16.63 -17.92
CA VAL A 179 -25.14 15.30 -18.32
C VAL A 179 -26.65 15.12 -18.08
N MET A 180 -27.19 15.71 -16.99
CA MET A 180 -28.63 15.65 -16.73
C MET A 180 -29.42 16.50 -17.71
N MET A 181 -28.91 17.64 -18.16
CA MET A 181 -29.52 18.47 -19.21
C MET A 181 -29.57 17.74 -20.54
N ASP A 182 -28.55 16.92 -20.87
CA ASP A 182 -28.50 16.06 -22.04
C ASP A 182 -29.37 14.79 -21.91
N GLY A 183 -30.21 14.69 -20.84
CA GLY A 183 -31.10 13.56 -20.60
C GLY A 183 -30.42 12.34 -19.95
N GLY A 184 -29.17 12.44 -19.52
CA GLY A 184 -28.47 11.39 -18.80
C GLY A 184 -28.85 11.33 -17.32
N SER A 185 -28.65 10.16 -16.70
CA SER A 185 -28.80 9.99 -15.25
C SER A 185 -27.52 10.35 -14.50
N ARG A 186 -27.62 10.55 -13.17
CA ARG A 186 -26.44 10.75 -12.31
C ARG A 186 -25.47 9.57 -12.36
N PHE A 187 -25.97 8.37 -12.59
CA PHE A 187 -25.13 7.18 -12.76
C PHE A 187 -24.31 7.28 -14.06
N VAL A 188 -24.93 7.79 -15.14
CA VAL A 188 -24.22 8.07 -16.40
C VAL A 188 -23.15 9.16 -16.18
N ALA A 189 -23.49 10.23 -15.46
CA ALA A 189 -22.51 11.28 -15.11
C ALA A 189 -21.32 10.70 -14.34
N LEU A 190 -21.56 9.84 -13.34
CA LEU A 190 -20.50 9.20 -12.56
C LEU A 190 -19.59 8.35 -13.46
N TRP A 191 -20.17 7.42 -14.24
CA TRP A 191 -19.38 6.44 -14.98
C TRP A 191 -18.73 6.99 -16.25
N ARG A 192 -19.41 7.87 -16.98
CA ARG A 192 -18.92 8.36 -18.27
C ARG A 192 -18.13 9.66 -18.19
N VAL A 193 -18.31 10.45 -17.13
CA VAL A 193 -17.64 11.75 -16.99
C VAL A 193 -16.74 11.79 -15.76
N LEU A 194 -17.29 11.57 -14.57
CA LEU A 194 -16.52 11.80 -13.35
C LEU A 194 -15.42 10.77 -13.11
N ILE A 195 -15.68 9.48 -13.32
CA ILE A 195 -14.65 8.43 -13.16
C ILE A 195 -13.47 8.64 -14.11
N PRO A 196 -13.65 8.86 -15.42
CA PRO A 196 -12.52 9.15 -16.34
C PRO A 196 -11.68 10.36 -15.91
N ILE A 197 -12.31 11.43 -15.46
CA ILE A 197 -11.60 12.62 -14.97
C ILE A 197 -10.90 12.34 -13.64
N SER A 198 -11.45 11.43 -12.82
CA SER A 198 -10.95 11.08 -11.49
C SER A 198 -9.88 9.98 -11.50
N VAL A 199 -9.39 9.52 -12.64
CA VAL A 199 -8.36 8.48 -12.74
C VAL A 199 -7.16 8.75 -11.82
N PRO A 200 -6.62 9.97 -11.70
CA PRO A 200 -5.51 10.20 -10.76
C PRO A 200 -5.87 9.90 -9.30
N GLY A 201 -7.05 10.32 -8.85
CA GLY A 201 -7.54 10.04 -7.49
C GLY A 201 -7.85 8.56 -7.27
N LEU A 202 -8.41 7.89 -8.27
CA LEU A 202 -8.69 6.45 -8.25
C LEU A 202 -7.41 5.63 -8.15
N VAL A 203 -6.42 5.93 -8.98
CA VAL A 203 -5.13 5.24 -8.99
C VAL A 203 -4.41 5.44 -7.66
N SER A 204 -4.37 6.66 -7.13
CA SER A 204 -3.78 6.99 -5.82
C SER A 204 -4.44 6.20 -4.68
N THR A 205 -5.78 6.19 -4.65
CA THR A 205 -6.57 5.45 -3.64
C THR A 205 -6.35 3.94 -3.78
N GLY A 206 -6.32 3.43 -5.01
CA GLY A 206 -6.10 2.02 -5.30
C GLY A 206 -4.72 1.52 -4.88
N ILE A 207 -3.66 2.27 -5.19
CA ILE A 207 -2.29 1.93 -4.79
C ILE A 207 -2.19 1.85 -3.26
N TYR A 208 -2.69 2.86 -2.57
CA TYR A 208 -2.66 2.88 -1.10
C TYR A 208 -3.43 1.70 -0.50
N THR A 209 -4.62 1.42 -1.03
CA THR A 209 -5.42 0.25 -0.61
C THR A 209 -4.69 -1.06 -0.84
N PHE A 210 -4.08 -1.22 -2.02
CA PHE A 210 -3.28 -2.40 -2.34
C PHE A 210 -2.11 -2.55 -1.38
N MET A 211 -1.37 -1.47 -1.10
CA MET A 211 -0.23 -1.49 -0.18
C MET A 211 -0.66 -1.86 1.24
N LEU A 212 -1.78 -1.34 1.73
CA LEU A 212 -2.31 -1.71 3.05
C LEU A 212 -2.64 -3.20 3.12
N ALA A 213 -3.34 -3.72 2.12
CA ALA A 213 -3.71 -5.14 2.07
C ALA A 213 -2.48 -6.06 1.86
N TRP A 214 -1.51 -5.64 1.04
CA TRP A 214 -0.29 -6.38 0.77
C TRP A 214 0.59 -6.54 2.01
N ASN A 215 0.74 -5.50 2.82
CA ASN A 215 1.59 -5.48 3.99
C ASN A 215 0.90 -6.01 5.26
N GLU A 216 -0.37 -6.41 5.16
CA GLU A 216 -1.10 -6.85 6.33
C GLU A 216 -0.58 -8.22 6.81
N PHE A 217 -0.26 -8.30 8.08
CA PHE A 217 0.35 -9.47 8.71
C PHE A 217 -0.50 -10.08 9.82
N LEU A 218 -1.02 -9.23 10.72
CA LEU A 218 -1.65 -9.69 11.97
C LEU A 218 -2.92 -10.50 11.75
N PHE A 219 -3.81 -9.99 10.92
CA PHE A 219 -5.05 -10.69 10.60
C PHE A 219 -4.78 -11.89 9.67
N ALA A 220 -3.80 -11.79 8.76
CA ALA A 220 -3.40 -12.94 7.96
C ALA A 220 -2.88 -14.08 8.85
N LEU A 221 -2.03 -13.77 9.82
CA LEU A 221 -1.51 -14.75 10.77
C LEU A 221 -2.63 -15.38 11.60
N THR A 222 -3.60 -14.57 12.06
CA THR A 222 -4.66 -14.99 12.97
C THR A 222 -5.80 -15.71 12.27
N LEU A 223 -6.22 -15.23 11.10
CA LEU A 223 -7.41 -15.72 10.40
C LEU A 223 -7.15 -16.84 9.39
N THR A 224 -5.88 -17.19 9.16
CA THR A 224 -5.51 -18.34 8.33
C THR A 224 -4.82 -19.41 9.16
N LYS A 225 -5.04 -20.68 8.83
CA LYS A 225 -4.49 -21.84 9.54
C LYS A 225 -3.55 -22.65 8.65
N THR A 226 -4.00 -22.96 7.45
CA THR A 226 -3.28 -23.85 6.53
C THR A 226 -2.24 -23.06 5.72
N MET A 227 -1.12 -23.70 5.37
CA MET A 227 -0.08 -23.11 4.53
C MET A 227 -0.64 -22.55 3.22
N ASN A 228 -1.59 -23.26 2.61
CA ASN A 228 -2.23 -22.84 1.34
C ASN A 228 -3.02 -21.52 1.43
N MET A 229 -3.28 -21.00 2.63
CA MET A 229 -4.00 -19.72 2.85
C MET A 229 -3.10 -18.58 3.32
N ARG A 230 -1.82 -18.86 3.63
CA ARG A 230 -0.88 -17.86 4.12
C ARG A 230 -0.53 -16.83 3.04
N THR A 231 -0.21 -15.62 3.49
CA THR A 231 0.24 -14.48 2.67
C THR A 231 1.75 -14.31 2.74
N VAL A 232 2.34 -13.49 1.87
CA VAL A 232 3.79 -13.23 1.83
C VAL A 232 4.32 -12.75 3.19
N PRO A 233 3.73 -11.76 3.88
CA PRO A 233 4.24 -11.34 5.21
C PRO A 233 4.26 -12.48 6.23
N VAL A 234 3.24 -13.33 6.23
CA VAL A 234 3.20 -14.51 7.12
C VAL A 234 4.22 -15.55 6.68
N GLY A 235 4.36 -15.79 5.37
CA GLY A 235 5.36 -16.71 4.82
C GLY A 235 6.79 -16.32 5.20
N ILE A 236 7.13 -15.02 5.12
CA ILE A 236 8.43 -14.50 5.56
C ILE A 236 8.65 -14.78 7.04
N ALA A 237 7.63 -14.53 7.88
CA ALA A 237 7.74 -14.80 9.31
C ALA A 237 7.90 -16.29 9.66
N LEU A 238 7.34 -17.19 8.84
CA LEU A 238 7.47 -18.64 9.02
C LEU A 238 8.88 -19.16 8.69
N LEU A 239 9.68 -18.43 7.90
CA LEU A 239 11.10 -18.75 7.66
C LEU A 239 11.98 -18.51 8.90
N MET A 240 11.45 -17.80 9.90
CA MET A 240 12.03 -17.77 11.26
C MET A 240 11.59 -19.03 12.01
N GLY A 241 12.17 -20.19 11.68
CA GLY A 241 11.86 -21.46 12.29
C GLY A 241 12.27 -21.54 13.76
N GLN A 242 11.74 -22.53 14.49
CA GLN A 242 12.06 -22.73 15.91
C GLN A 242 13.51 -23.18 16.14
N HIS A 243 14.15 -23.82 15.16
CA HIS A 243 15.45 -24.48 15.32
C HIS A 243 16.49 -24.03 14.29
N SER A 244 16.07 -23.37 13.21
CA SER A 244 16.97 -22.83 12.17
C SER A 244 16.36 -21.57 11.59
N TYR A 245 17.20 -20.61 11.24
CA TYR A 245 16.83 -19.38 10.57
C TYR A 245 17.41 -19.41 9.16
N GLU A 246 16.54 -19.53 8.15
CA GLU A 246 16.94 -19.43 6.75
C GLU A 246 16.97 -17.94 6.35
N TRP A 247 17.96 -17.21 6.87
CA TRP A 247 18.06 -15.75 6.71
C TRP A 247 18.19 -15.33 5.25
N ASN A 248 18.95 -16.07 4.45
CA ASN A 248 19.11 -15.80 3.03
C ASN A 248 17.77 -15.94 2.28
N ASP A 249 17.00 -17.01 2.56
CA ASP A 249 15.69 -17.25 1.94
C ASP A 249 14.68 -16.18 2.39
N MET A 250 14.71 -15.83 3.69
CA MET A 250 13.88 -14.77 4.23
C MET A 250 14.19 -13.42 3.57
N MET A 251 15.47 -13.08 3.37
CA MET A 251 15.89 -11.87 2.67
C MET A 251 15.49 -11.91 1.18
N ALA A 252 15.69 -13.05 0.50
CA ALA A 252 15.29 -13.23 -0.90
C ALA A 252 13.77 -13.10 -1.06
N MET A 253 12.98 -13.73 -0.19
CA MET A 253 11.52 -13.61 -0.19
C MET A 253 11.07 -12.18 0.11
N SER A 254 11.76 -11.46 1.00
CA SER A 254 11.49 -10.05 1.30
C SER A 254 11.79 -9.15 0.11
N VAL A 255 12.91 -9.36 -0.59
CA VAL A 255 13.23 -8.63 -1.83
C VAL A 255 12.14 -8.85 -2.88
N LEU A 256 11.76 -10.10 -3.13
CA LEU A 256 10.68 -10.43 -4.07
C LEU A 256 9.34 -9.84 -3.61
N GLY A 257 9.07 -9.84 -2.30
CA GLY A 257 7.87 -9.25 -1.70
C GLY A 257 7.81 -7.72 -1.84
N CYS A 258 8.94 -7.03 -1.94
CA CYS A 258 8.99 -5.59 -2.20
C CYS A 258 8.70 -5.23 -3.67
N LEU A 259 8.97 -6.14 -4.63
CA LEU A 259 8.85 -5.85 -6.05
C LEU A 259 7.46 -5.36 -6.49
N PRO A 260 6.33 -5.97 -6.06
CA PRO A 260 5.02 -5.50 -6.49
C PRO A 260 4.75 -4.05 -6.11
N VAL A 261 5.11 -3.67 -4.87
CA VAL A 261 4.92 -2.32 -4.36
C VAL A 261 5.83 -1.33 -5.07
N LEU A 262 7.09 -1.69 -5.30
CA LEU A 262 8.05 -0.87 -6.06
C LEU A 262 7.59 -0.66 -7.51
N LEU A 263 7.13 -1.71 -8.18
CA LEU A 263 6.63 -1.61 -9.55
C LEU A 263 5.38 -0.73 -9.61
N LEU A 264 4.40 -0.92 -8.72
CA LEU A 264 3.24 -0.04 -8.64
C LEU A 264 3.65 1.43 -8.44
N TYR A 265 4.61 1.70 -7.54
CA TYR A 265 5.10 3.07 -7.33
C TYR A 265 5.77 3.62 -8.59
N LEU A 266 6.69 2.88 -9.22
CA LEU A 266 7.43 3.34 -10.40
C LEU A 266 6.49 3.66 -11.59
N PHE A 267 5.48 2.80 -11.85
CA PHE A 267 4.57 3.03 -12.96
C PHE A 267 3.55 4.14 -12.70
N PHE A 268 3.11 4.31 -11.45
CA PHE A 268 1.99 5.17 -11.09
C PHE A 268 2.36 6.38 -10.23
N GLN A 269 3.67 6.62 -9.94
CA GLN A 269 4.14 7.72 -9.08
C GLN A 269 3.56 9.10 -9.44
N ARG A 270 3.39 9.38 -10.75
CA ARG A 270 2.80 10.64 -11.22
C ARG A 270 1.37 10.85 -10.72
N TYR A 271 0.58 9.79 -10.65
CA TYR A 271 -0.79 9.84 -10.16
C TYR A 271 -0.83 9.94 -8.63
N PHE A 272 0.09 9.27 -7.96
CA PHE A 272 0.22 9.32 -6.51
C PHE A 272 0.54 10.73 -6.01
N ILE A 273 1.51 11.41 -6.65
CA ILE A 273 1.86 12.79 -6.33
C ILE A 273 0.68 13.74 -6.61
N ALA A 274 0.01 13.60 -7.75
CA ALA A 274 -1.15 14.42 -8.11
C ALA A 274 -2.33 14.23 -7.15
N GLY A 275 -2.59 12.99 -6.69
CA GLY A 275 -3.68 12.69 -5.74
C GLY A 275 -3.41 13.25 -4.34
N MET A 276 -2.17 13.19 -3.85
CA MET A 276 -1.80 13.75 -2.54
C MET A 276 -1.86 15.28 -2.52
N THR A 277 -1.49 15.94 -3.61
CA THR A 277 -1.46 17.41 -3.69
C THR A 277 -2.85 18.00 -3.91
N ALA A 278 -3.78 17.30 -4.56
CA ALA A 278 -5.15 17.75 -4.76
C ALA A 278 -5.93 18.00 -3.44
N GLY A 279 -5.57 17.32 -2.34
CA GLY A 279 -6.13 17.55 -1.00
C GLY A 279 -5.44 18.66 -0.19
N SER A 280 -4.28 19.14 -0.62
CA SER A 280 -3.42 20.03 0.15
C SER A 280 -3.52 21.50 -0.26
N VAL A 281 -4.00 21.78 -1.47
CA VAL A 281 -4.18 23.17 -1.97
C VAL A 281 -5.57 23.65 -1.59
N LYS A 282 -5.68 24.25 -0.41
CA LYS A 282 -6.75 25.21 -0.09
C LYS A 282 -6.34 26.54 -0.73
N GLY A 283 -6.93 26.85 -1.89
CA GLY A 283 -6.89 28.21 -2.43
C GLY A 283 -7.69 29.17 -1.56
#